data_fd2ddd785a58aa76a8bacc098809a0fb
#
_entry.id   fd2ddd785a58aa76a8bacc098809a0fb
#
_cell.length_a   1.000
_cell.length_b   1.000
_cell.length_c   1.000
_cell.angle_alpha   90.00
_cell.angle_beta   90.00
_cell.angle_gamma   90.00
#
_symmetry.space_group_name_H-M   'P 1'
#
loop_
_entity.id
_entity.type
_entity.pdbx_description
1 polymer ?
#
loop_
_entity_poly.entity_id
_entity_poly.type
_entity_poly.pdbx_seq_one_letter_code
_entity_poly.pdbx_strand_id
1 'polypeptide(L)'
;MYVDMDVKVFARMGKMEKTMSISYLDIDRKNKLNEIKLIKESMKGNKESFGILIKNNKEYLYKMAFLYVKDEQDALEVIHETVYRAFLNIEKLKKAKFFNTWITRILINVSIDFLKKKGKNEMLDESTPIRKERCEISTEEKLDLYNAIDLLNDNYKTVIIMMYFNDMKIKDISKVMEIPENTVKTYLRRAKQALGEVLKEGYLNE
;
A
#
# COMPACT_ATOMS: atom_id res chain seq x y z
N MET A 1 36.58 -6.66 43.18
CA MET A 1 35.79 -7.87 42.85
C MET A 1 34.39 -7.56 42.32
N TYR A 2 34.09 -6.30 41.97
CA TYR A 2 32.78 -5.90 41.37
C TYR A 2 32.85 -5.48 39.91
N VAL A 3 34.03 -5.27 39.35
CA VAL A 3 34.20 -4.78 37.96
C VAL A 3 34.15 -5.90 36.92
N ASP A 4 34.38 -7.16 37.32
CA ASP A 4 34.47 -8.31 36.40
C ASP A 4 33.10 -8.93 36.08
N MET A 5 32.07 -8.60 36.85
CA MET A 5 30.71 -9.12 36.62
C MET A 5 29.94 -8.32 35.57
N ASP A 6 30.19 -7.01 35.49
CA ASP A 6 29.54 -6.14 34.52
C ASP A 6 29.98 -6.40 33.08
N VAL A 7 31.26 -6.67 32.85
CA VAL A 7 31.80 -6.96 31.50
C VAL A 7 31.25 -8.26 30.93
N LYS A 8 31.04 -9.30 31.77
CA LYS A 8 30.45 -10.58 31.34
C LYS A 8 28.95 -10.47 31.04
N VAL A 9 28.24 -9.60 31.78
CA VAL A 9 26.81 -9.33 31.53
C VAL A 9 26.63 -8.55 30.23
N PHE A 10 27.43 -7.51 30.01
CA PHE A 10 27.40 -6.75 28.71
C PHE A 10 27.80 -7.61 27.50
N ALA A 11 28.81 -8.48 27.66
CA ALA A 11 29.18 -9.41 26.57
C ALA A 11 28.09 -10.45 26.27
N ARG A 12 27.32 -10.86 27.28
CA ARG A 12 26.19 -11.80 27.13
C ARG A 12 24.97 -11.14 26.52
N MET A 13 24.68 -9.85 26.84
CA MET A 13 23.66 -9.05 26.23
C MET A 13 23.97 -8.78 24.72
N GLY A 14 25.18 -8.39 24.40
CA GLY A 14 25.59 -8.19 23.01
C GLY A 14 25.56 -9.48 22.14
N LYS A 15 25.79 -10.65 22.77
CA LYS A 15 25.59 -11.95 22.09
C LYS A 15 24.11 -12.29 21.90
N MET A 16 23.25 -11.96 22.87
CA MET A 16 21.79 -12.15 22.75
C MET A 16 21.17 -11.25 21.66
N GLU A 17 21.55 -9.98 21.62
CA GLU A 17 21.08 -9.06 20.57
C GLU A 17 21.50 -9.51 19.17
N LYS A 18 22.75 -9.96 18.99
CA LYS A 18 23.21 -10.54 17.72
C LYS A 18 22.44 -11.81 17.34
N THR A 19 22.16 -12.68 18.31
CA THR A 19 21.44 -13.94 18.07
C THR A 19 19.96 -13.68 17.73
N MET A 20 19.32 -12.71 18.41
CA MET A 20 17.95 -12.27 18.08
C MET A 20 17.90 -11.63 16.67
N SER A 21 18.84 -10.75 16.35
CA SER A 21 18.94 -10.13 15.02
C SER A 21 19.10 -11.16 13.90
N ILE A 22 19.93 -12.20 14.12
CA ILE A 22 20.12 -13.29 13.14
C ILE A 22 18.84 -14.12 13.00
N SER A 23 18.14 -14.45 14.09
CA SER A 23 16.90 -15.21 14.05
C SER A 23 15.77 -14.46 13.33
N TYR A 24 15.66 -13.14 13.50
CA TYR A 24 14.71 -12.29 12.77
C TYR A 24 15.02 -12.27 11.27
N LEU A 25 16.28 -12.14 10.89
CA LEU A 25 16.71 -12.17 9.48
C LEU A 25 16.43 -13.53 8.83
N ASP A 26 16.61 -14.63 9.55
CA ASP A 26 16.33 -15.98 9.04
C ASP A 26 14.82 -16.24 8.90
N ILE A 27 14.00 -15.76 9.84
CA ILE A 27 12.53 -15.84 9.77
C ILE A 27 12.02 -15.02 8.57
N ASP A 28 12.50 -13.78 8.41
CA ASP A 28 12.10 -12.91 7.29
C ASP A 28 12.51 -13.53 5.92
N ARG A 29 13.72 -14.07 5.83
CA ARG A 29 14.19 -14.79 4.65
C ARG A 29 13.33 -16.02 4.33
N LYS A 30 12.95 -16.80 5.35
CA LYS A 30 12.10 -17.98 5.21
C LYS A 30 10.68 -17.61 4.75
N ASN A 31 10.11 -16.56 5.33
CA ASN A 31 8.80 -16.03 4.95
C ASN A 31 8.80 -15.56 3.49
N LYS A 32 9.82 -14.83 3.08
CA LYS A 32 9.99 -14.35 1.71
C LYS A 32 10.19 -15.49 0.70
N LEU A 33 10.91 -16.53 1.08
CA LEU A 33 11.07 -17.74 0.24
C LEU A 33 9.74 -18.49 0.08
N ASN A 34 8.96 -18.62 1.15
CA ASN A 34 7.63 -19.23 1.12
C ASN A 34 6.67 -18.42 0.24
N GLU A 35 6.68 -17.10 0.35
CA GLU A 35 5.87 -16.21 -0.50
C GLU A 35 6.21 -16.41 -1.99
N ILE A 36 7.51 -16.40 -2.33
CA ILE A 36 7.95 -16.64 -3.72
C ILE A 36 7.51 -18.02 -4.23
N LYS A 37 7.50 -19.04 -3.37
CA LYS A 37 7.01 -20.38 -3.72
C LYS A 37 5.51 -20.34 -4.03
N LEU A 38 4.70 -19.75 -3.15
CA LEU A 38 3.25 -19.59 -3.35
C LEU A 38 2.94 -18.83 -4.65
N ILE A 39 3.68 -17.76 -4.94
CA ILE A 39 3.51 -17.01 -6.18
C ILE A 39 3.81 -17.90 -7.40
N LYS A 40 4.91 -18.65 -7.39
CA LYS A 40 5.29 -19.54 -8.51
C LYS A 40 4.26 -20.66 -8.73
N GLU A 41 3.70 -21.22 -7.67
CA GLU A 41 2.64 -22.22 -7.74
C GLU A 41 1.34 -21.63 -8.29
N SER A 42 0.97 -20.45 -7.83
CA SER A 42 -0.19 -19.68 -8.36
C SER A 42 -0.04 -19.38 -9.85
N MET A 43 1.16 -18.99 -10.30
CA MET A 43 1.47 -18.76 -11.73
C MET A 43 1.33 -20.05 -12.59
N LYS A 44 1.36 -21.24 -11.98
CA LYS A 44 1.12 -22.53 -12.63
C LYS A 44 -0.35 -22.99 -12.53
N GLY A 45 -1.24 -22.12 -12.04
CA GLY A 45 -2.67 -22.43 -11.94
C GLY A 45 -3.09 -23.06 -10.60
N ASN A 46 -2.20 -23.15 -9.59
CA ASN A 46 -2.58 -23.67 -8.29
C ASN A 46 -3.47 -22.68 -7.54
N LYS A 47 -4.76 -23.00 -7.44
CA LYS A 47 -5.80 -22.15 -6.81
C LYS A 47 -5.63 -22.03 -5.29
N GLU A 48 -5.18 -23.09 -4.63
CA GLU A 48 -4.97 -23.10 -3.17
C GLU A 48 -3.82 -22.17 -2.79
N SER A 49 -2.70 -22.26 -3.50
CA SER A 49 -1.55 -21.36 -3.31
C SER A 49 -1.92 -19.92 -3.57
N PHE A 50 -2.77 -19.62 -4.56
CA PHE A 50 -3.31 -18.29 -4.80
C PHE A 50 -4.17 -17.81 -3.64
N GLY A 51 -5.09 -18.64 -3.12
CA GLY A 51 -5.93 -18.31 -1.97
C GLY A 51 -5.09 -17.96 -0.74
N ILE A 52 -4.06 -18.74 -0.43
CA ILE A 52 -3.13 -18.47 0.69
C ILE A 52 -2.39 -17.13 0.45
N LEU A 53 -1.93 -16.90 -0.77
CA LEU A 53 -1.22 -15.68 -1.15
C LEU A 53 -2.09 -14.43 -0.94
N ILE A 54 -3.36 -14.46 -1.37
CA ILE A 54 -4.31 -13.37 -1.15
C ILE A 54 -4.60 -13.17 0.34
N LYS A 55 -4.82 -14.28 1.08
CA LYS A 55 -5.02 -14.22 2.53
C LYS A 55 -3.86 -13.54 3.26
N ASN A 56 -2.62 -13.82 2.85
CA ASN A 56 -1.42 -13.20 3.44
C ASN A 56 -1.31 -11.70 3.11
N ASN A 57 -1.90 -11.26 1.99
CA ASN A 57 -1.89 -9.87 1.54
C ASN A 57 -3.16 -9.07 1.86
N LYS A 58 -4.14 -9.66 2.59
CA LYS A 58 -5.46 -9.06 2.80
C LYS A 58 -5.42 -7.66 3.43
N GLU A 59 -4.60 -7.48 4.46
CA GLU A 59 -4.47 -6.19 5.16
C GLU A 59 -3.85 -5.11 4.28
N TYR A 60 -2.85 -5.50 3.50
CA TYR A 60 -2.24 -4.61 2.53
C TYR A 60 -3.25 -4.16 1.47
N LEU A 61 -3.97 -5.11 0.88
CA LEU A 61 -4.98 -4.81 -0.14
C LEU A 61 -6.11 -3.93 0.42
N TYR A 62 -6.55 -4.21 1.66
CA TYR A 62 -7.59 -3.40 2.31
C TYR A 62 -7.13 -1.96 2.55
N LYS A 63 -5.96 -1.77 3.19
CA LYS A 63 -5.40 -0.44 3.44
C LYS A 63 -5.26 0.36 2.14
N MET A 64 -4.79 -0.31 1.08
CA MET A 64 -4.64 0.31 -0.24
C MET A 64 -5.96 0.71 -0.87
N ALA A 65 -6.94 -0.18 -0.92
CA ALA A 65 -8.26 0.12 -1.45
C ALA A 65 -8.91 1.27 -0.69
N PHE A 66 -8.88 1.21 0.65
CA PHE A 66 -9.46 2.22 1.52
C PHE A 66 -8.82 3.62 1.35
N LEU A 67 -7.51 3.70 1.08
CA LEU A 67 -6.84 4.96 0.76
C LEU A 67 -7.42 5.67 -0.47
N TYR A 68 -8.00 4.89 -1.41
CA TYR A 68 -8.62 5.44 -2.61
C TYR A 68 -10.10 5.78 -2.39
N VAL A 69 -10.88 4.84 -1.85
CA VAL A 69 -12.35 4.95 -1.88
C VAL A 69 -12.95 5.51 -0.58
N LYS A 70 -12.21 5.46 0.56
CA LYS A 70 -12.60 6.01 1.88
C LYS A 70 -13.91 5.47 2.46
N ASP A 71 -14.39 4.39 1.95
CA ASP A 71 -15.57 3.68 2.41
C ASP A 71 -15.24 2.20 2.54
N GLU A 72 -15.74 1.54 3.58
CA GLU A 72 -15.43 0.15 3.89
C GLU A 72 -16.04 -0.80 2.87
N GLN A 73 -17.30 -0.57 2.50
CA GLN A 73 -18.01 -1.43 1.54
C GLN A 73 -17.41 -1.27 0.15
N ASP A 74 -17.14 -0.05 -0.28
CA ASP A 74 -16.47 0.25 -1.53
C ASP A 74 -15.07 -0.38 -1.59
N ALA A 75 -14.32 -0.33 -0.48
CA ALA A 75 -13.00 -0.96 -0.38
C ALA A 75 -13.08 -2.49 -0.55
N LEU A 76 -14.08 -3.13 0.06
CA LEU A 76 -14.31 -4.57 -0.11
C LEU A 76 -14.67 -4.90 -1.56
N GLU A 77 -15.52 -4.09 -2.22
CA GLU A 77 -15.86 -4.29 -3.63
C GLU A 77 -14.62 -4.16 -4.53
N VAL A 78 -13.82 -3.14 -4.32
CA VAL A 78 -12.53 -2.95 -5.03
C VAL A 78 -11.60 -4.14 -4.81
N ILE A 79 -11.51 -4.68 -3.60
CA ILE A 79 -10.69 -5.86 -3.30
C ILE A 79 -11.22 -7.08 -4.04
N HIS A 80 -12.52 -7.33 -4.00
CA HIS A 80 -13.12 -8.47 -4.69
C HIS A 80 -12.83 -8.44 -6.19
N GLU A 81 -13.02 -7.30 -6.84
CA GLU A 81 -12.71 -7.13 -8.26
C GLU A 81 -11.19 -7.25 -8.54
N THR A 82 -10.34 -6.72 -7.64
CA THR A 82 -8.89 -6.84 -7.74
C THR A 82 -8.45 -8.31 -7.68
N VAL A 83 -8.96 -9.06 -6.70
CA VAL A 83 -8.65 -10.49 -6.53
C VAL A 83 -9.14 -11.30 -7.72
N TYR A 84 -10.34 -11.01 -8.23
CA TYR A 84 -10.90 -11.64 -9.41
C TYR A 84 -10.02 -11.41 -10.65
N ARG A 85 -9.66 -10.15 -10.94
CA ARG A 85 -8.75 -9.81 -12.06
C ARG A 85 -7.36 -10.43 -11.87
N ALA A 86 -6.86 -10.44 -10.64
CA ALA A 86 -5.58 -11.06 -10.34
C ALA A 86 -5.63 -12.58 -10.57
N PHE A 87 -6.68 -13.26 -10.13
CA PHE A 87 -6.88 -14.70 -10.34
C PHE A 87 -6.88 -15.07 -11.82
N LEU A 88 -7.60 -14.32 -12.64
CA LEU A 88 -7.68 -14.57 -14.08
C LEU A 88 -6.37 -14.31 -14.86
N ASN A 89 -5.45 -13.55 -14.26
CA ASN A 89 -4.26 -13.09 -14.97
C ASN A 89 -2.93 -13.48 -14.29
N ILE A 90 -2.95 -14.22 -13.17
CA ILE A 90 -1.72 -14.57 -12.42
C ILE A 90 -0.73 -15.38 -13.28
N GLU A 91 -1.23 -16.19 -14.18
CA GLU A 91 -0.41 -16.99 -15.11
C GLU A 91 0.40 -16.13 -16.10
N LYS A 92 -0.08 -14.88 -16.37
CA LYS A 92 0.61 -13.90 -17.23
C LYS A 92 1.73 -13.16 -16.51
N LEU A 93 1.87 -13.33 -15.19
CA LEU A 93 2.94 -12.72 -14.43
C LEU A 93 4.31 -13.31 -14.85
N LYS A 94 5.18 -12.48 -15.42
CA LYS A 94 6.46 -12.97 -15.99
C LYS A 94 7.46 -13.41 -14.93
N LYS A 95 7.49 -12.80 -13.75
CA LYS A 95 8.47 -13.09 -12.68
C LYS A 95 7.83 -12.89 -11.31
N ALA A 96 7.93 -13.89 -10.44
CA ALA A 96 7.35 -13.88 -9.09
C ALA A 96 7.73 -12.63 -8.27
N LYS A 97 8.97 -12.14 -8.38
CA LYS A 97 9.45 -10.94 -7.67
C LYS A 97 8.69 -9.65 -7.97
N PHE A 98 7.87 -9.63 -9.01
CA PHE A 98 7.06 -8.47 -9.39
C PHE A 98 5.60 -8.60 -8.96
N PHE A 99 5.26 -9.62 -8.19
CA PHE A 99 3.87 -9.86 -7.77
C PHE A 99 3.28 -8.65 -7.05
N ASN A 100 3.96 -8.10 -6.05
CA ASN A 100 3.45 -6.97 -5.28
C ASN A 100 3.22 -5.74 -6.17
N THR A 101 4.17 -5.39 -7.03
CA THR A 101 4.00 -4.30 -8.01
C THR A 101 2.83 -4.56 -8.96
N TRP A 102 2.67 -5.80 -9.39
CA TRP A 102 1.64 -6.21 -10.35
C TRP A 102 0.23 -6.20 -9.72
N ILE A 103 0.05 -6.74 -8.51
CA ILE A 103 -1.26 -6.74 -7.84
C ILE A 103 -1.67 -5.32 -7.42
N THR A 104 -0.70 -4.52 -6.95
CA THR A 104 -0.92 -3.10 -6.65
C THR A 104 -1.42 -2.33 -7.86
N ARG A 105 -0.85 -2.57 -9.05
CA ARG A 105 -1.31 -1.96 -10.30
C ARG A 105 -2.76 -2.34 -10.61
N ILE A 106 -3.14 -3.62 -10.45
CA ILE A 106 -4.52 -4.06 -10.65
C ILE A 106 -5.44 -3.31 -9.70
N LEU A 107 -5.11 -3.27 -8.41
CA LEU A 107 -5.88 -2.61 -7.38
C LEU A 107 -6.09 -1.11 -7.67
N ILE A 108 -5.04 -0.39 -8.02
CA ILE A 108 -5.13 1.04 -8.34
C ILE A 108 -6.03 1.29 -9.54
N ASN A 109 -5.88 0.51 -10.61
CA ASN A 109 -6.73 0.63 -11.79
C ASN A 109 -8.20 0.35 -11.45
N VAL A 110 -8.47 -0.69 -10.65
CA VAL A 110 -9.83 -1.01 -10.18
C VAL A 110 -10.38 0.14 -9.33
N SER A 111 -9.60 0.69 -8.40
CA SER A 111 -10.02 1.81 -7.54
C SER A 111 -10.39 3.05 -8.35
N ILE A 112 -9.55 3.41 -9.33
CA ILE A 112 -9.81 4.56 -10.21
C ILE A 112 -11.05 4.33 -11.08
N ASP A 113 -11.19 3.12 -11.66
CA ASP A 113 -12.37 2.76 -12.46
C ASP A 113 -13.65 2.81 -11.62
N PHE A 114 -13.57 2.33 -10.36
CA PHE A 114 -14.67 2.35 -9.40
C PHE A 114 -15.11 3.78 -9.10
N LEU A 115 -14.18 4.66 -8.74
CA LEU A 115 -14.47 6.07 -8.44
C LEU A 115 -15.09 6.81 -9.64
N LYS A 116 -14.58 6.56 -10.85
CA LYS A 116 -15.15 7.13 -12.08
C LYS A 116 -16.58 6.68 -12.34
N LYS A 117 -16.91 5.41 -12.07
CA LYS A 117 -18.28 4.90 -12.21
C LYS A 117 -19.21 5.50 -11.16
N LYS A 118 -18.74 5.55 -9.89
CA LYS A 118 -19.49 6.11 -8.77
C LYS A 118 -19.82 7.58 -9.01
N GLY A 119 -18.83 8.40 -9.39
CA GLY A 119 -19.04 9.81 -9.67
C GLY A 119 -19.97 10.07 -10.87
N LYS A 120 -20.02 9.17 -11.88
CA LYS A 120 -21.00 9.27 -12.97
C LYS A 120 -22.42 8.97 -12.50
N ASN A 121 -22.58 7.98 -11.61
CA ASN A 121 -23.88 7.60 -11.08
C ASN A 121 -24.44 8.68 -10.13
N GLU A 122 -23.58 9.30 -9.31
CA GLU A 122 -23.97 10.41 -8.42
C GLU A 122 -24.40 11.67 -9.19
N MET A 123 -23.82 11.92 -10.37
CA MET A 123 -24.28 13.01 -11.25
C MET A 123 -25.67 12.77 -11.88
N LEU A 124 -26.13 11.52 -11.89
CA LEU A 124 -27.45 11.13 -12.40
C LEU A 124 -28.52 11.08 -11.32
N ASP A 125 -28.11 11.09 -10.04
CA ASP A 125 -29.01 10.99 -8.89
C ASP A 125 -28.73 12.18 -7.93
N GLU A 126 -29.44 13.30 -8.17
CA GLU A 126 -29.29 14.56 -7.39
C GLU A 126 -29.76 14.43 -5.91
N SER A 127 -30.13 13.24 -5.45
CA SER A 127 -30.82 13.07 -4.16
C SER A 127 -30.02 12.41 -3.04
N THR A 128 -28.76 12.03 -3.26
CA THR A 128 -28.01 11.31 -2.22
C THR A 128 -27.01 12.22 -1.50
N PRO A 129 -27.21 12.52 -0.21
CA PRO A 129 -26.22 13.27 0.58
C PRO A 129 -24.97 12.42 0.75
N ILE A 130 -23.80 12.98 0.45
CA ILE A 130 -22.49 12.38 0.64
C ILE A 130 -22.33 12.00 2.13
N ARG A 131 -22.50 10.73 2.43
CA ARG A 131 -22.26 10.19 3.77
C ARG A 131 -20.74 10.08 3.97
N LYS A 132 -20.12 11.13 4.51
CA LYS A 132 -18.78 11.09 5.06
C LYS A 132 -18.83 10.32 6.39
N GLU A 133 -18.84 9.00 6.36
CA GLU A 133 -18.51 8.23 7.55
C GLU A 133 -17.00 8.35 7.78
N ARG A 134 -16.64 9.05 8.83
CA ARG A 134 -15.25 9.20 9.28
C ARG A 134 -14.79 7.87 9.84
N CYS A 135 -13.78 7.27 9.21
CA CYS A 135 -13.01 6.23 9.85
C CYS A 135 -12.28 6.83 11.05
N GLU A 136 -12.39 6.20 12.22
CA GLU A 136 -11.67 6.56 13.44
C GLU A 136 -10.16 6.35 13.24
N ILE A 137 -9.48 7.37 12.76
CA ILE A 137 -8.02 7.44 12.72
C ILE A 137 -7.61 8.33 13.88
N SER A 138 -7.06 7.73 14.91
CA SER A 138 -6.77 8.29 16.23
C SER A 138 -5.58 9.24 16.25
N THR A 139 -5.61 10.35 15.55
CA THR A 139 -4.84 11.58 15.83
C THR A 139 -5.25 12.63 14.79
N GLU A 140 -5.57 13.84 15.20
CA GLU A 140 -5.97 14.98 14.35
C GLU A 140 -4.98 15.21 13.20
N GLU A 141 -3.68 15.21 13.48
CA GLU A 141 -2.63 15.38 12.47
C GLU A 141 -2.64 14.32 11.35
N LYS A 142 -3.02 13.07 11.65
CA LYS A 142 -3.15 12.02 10.63
C LYS A 142 -4.39 12.23 9.76
N LEU A 143 -5.48 12.69 10.37
CA LEU A 143 -6.71 12.98 9.66
C LEU A 143 -6.49 14.10 8.64
N ASP A 144 -5.74 15.14 9.02
CA ASP A 144 -5.41 16.28 8.16
C ASP A 144 -4.56 15.86 6.96
N LEU A 145 -3.57 15.00 7.19
CA LEU A 145 -2.75 14.46 6.09
C LEU A 145 -3.58 13.62 5.09
N TYR A 146 -4.48 12.77 5.58
CA TYR A 146 -5.33 11.97 4.69
C TYR A 146 -6.31 12.84 3.90
N ASN A 147 -6.89 13.85 4.54
CA ASN A 147 -7.74 14.83 3.88
C ASN A 147 -6.97 15.63 2.82
N ALA A 148 -5.75 16.06 3.14
CA ALA A 148 -4.88 16.76 2.19
C ALA A 148 -4.52 15.88 0.98
N ILE A 149 -4.27 14.58 1.19
CA ILE A 149 -4.02 13.61 0.09
C ILE A 149 -5.27 13.49 -0.81
N ASP A 150 -6.46 13.57 -0.26
CA ASP A 150 -7.70 13.46 -1.03
C ASP A 150 -7.96 14.66 -1.93
N LEU A 151 -7.43 15.83 -1.59
CA LEU A 151 -7.49 17.03 -2.44
C LEU A 151 -6.53 16.99 -3.62
N LEU A 152 -5.57 16.06 -3.63
CA LEU A 152 -4.67 15.88 -4.77
C LEU A 152 -5.41 15.29 -5.96
N ASN A 153 -4.98 15.67 -7.19
CA ASN A 153 -5.43 14.96 -8.38
C ASN A 153 -4.96 13.50 -8.38
N ASP A 154 -5.65 12.63 -9.13
CA ASP A 154 -5.43 11.17 -9.15
C ASP A 154 -3.96 10.76 -9.36
N ASN A 155 -3.23 11.46 -10.25
CA ASN A 155 -1.84 11.14 -10.53
C ASN A 155 -0.92 11.48 -9.34
N TYR A 156 -1.16 12.61 -8.68
CA TYR A 156 -0.38 13.04 -7.52
C TYR A 156 -0.71 12.19 -6.30
N LYS A 157 -1.99 11.91 -6.06
CA LYS A 157 -2.46 10.98 -5.03
C LYS A 157 -1.80 9.61 -5.21
N THR A 158 -1.84 9.07 -6.41
CA THR A 158 -1.28 7.76 -6.75
C THR A 158 0.24 7.68 -6.48
N VAL A 159 1.03 8.67 -6.91
CA VAL A 159 2.49 8.63 -6.66
C VAL A 159 2.82 8.77 -5.17
N ILE A 160 2.06 9.56 -4.41
CA ILE A 160 2.22 9.70 -2.95
C ILE A 160 1.92 8.38 -2.26
N ILE A 161 0.78 7.76 -2.58
CA ILE A 161 0.38 6.48 -1.99
C ILE A 161 1.42 5.39 -2.29
N MET A 162 1.85 5.25 -3.53
CA MET A 162 2.85 4.26 -3.90
C MET A 162 4.20 4.47 -3.22
N MET A 163 4.65 5.73 -3.11
CA MET A 163 5.97 6.04 -2.55
C MET A 163 6.01 5.90 -1.04
N TYR A 164 5.00 6.44 -0.32
CA TYR A 164 5.06 6.60 1.13
C TYR A 164 4.26 5.56 1.91
N PHE A 165 3.23 4.98 1.32
CA PHE A 165 2.43 3.93 1.97
C PHE A 165 2.84 2.52 1.51
N ASN A 166 3.52 2.40 0.38
CA ASN A 166 3.95 1.12 -0.19
C ASN A 166 5.46 0.99 -0.33
N ASP A 167 6.25 1.96 0.09
CA ASP A 167 7.72 1.96 -0.03
C ASP A 167 8.23 1.62 -1.44
N MET A 168 7.44 1.96 -2.47
CA MET A 168 7.80 1.63 -3.84
C MET A 168 8.87 2.58 -4.37
N LYS A 169 9.86 2.01 -5.07
CA LYS A 169 10.88 2.80 -5.74
C LYS A 169 10.33 3.50 -6.98
N ILE A 170 10.85 4.67 -7.33
CA ILE A 170 10.46 5.46 -8.52
C ILE A 170 10.37 4.58 -9.77
N LYS A 171 11.34 3.68 -9.97
CA LYS A 171 11.36 2.75 -11.10
C LYS A 171 10.17 1.80 -11.14
N ASP A 172 9.65 1.38 -9.98
CA ASP A 172 8.51 0.47 -9.91
C ASP A 172 7.20 1.25 -10.05
N ILE A 173 7.12 2.46 -9.48
CA ILE A 173 6.01 3.41 -9.70
C ILE A 173 5.88 3.74 -11.20
N SER A 174 6.99 4.03 -11.88
CA SER A 174 7.04 4.25 -13.33
C SER A 174 6.40 3.10 -14.12
N LYS A 175 6.66 1.86 -13.74
CA LYS A 175 6.07 0.68 -14.38
C LYS A 175 4.58 0.50 -14.06
N VAL A 176 4.17 0.79 -12.84
CA VAL A 176 2.76 0.69 -12.42
C VAL A 176 1.91 1.73 -13.16
N MET A 177 2.39 2.97 -13.23
CA MET A 177 1.68 4.08 -13.87
C MET A 177 1.88 4.14 -15.40
N GLU A 178 2.81 3.35 -15.94
CA GLU A 178 3.20 3.37 -17.38
C GLU A 178 3.68 4.75 -17.85
N ILE A 179 4.41 5.48 -17.00
CA ILE A 179 4.97 6.79 -17.28
C ILE A 179 6.50 6.80 -17.04
N PRO A 180 7.27 7.70 -17.70
CA PRO A 180 8.70 7.81 -17.48
C PRO A 180 9.06 8.13 -16.02
N GLU A 181 10.21 7.63 -15.52
CA GLU A 181 10.69 7.91 -14.17
C GLU A 181 10.80 9.41 -13.87
N ASN A 182 11.18 10.22 -14.86
CA ASN A 182 11.25 11.68 -14.72
C ASN A 182 9.88 12.31 -14.50
N THR A 183 8.83 11.75 -15.11
CA THR A 183 7.44 12.18 -14.88
C THR A 183 7.00 11.84 -13.46
N VAL A 184 7.35 10.63 -12.96
CA VAL A 184 7.12 10.24 -11.56
C VAL A 184 7.78 11.22 -10.59
N LYS A 185 9.05 11.58 -10.82
CA LYS A 185 9.78 12.56 -10.00
C LYS A 185 9.08 13.93 -10.01
N THR A 186 8.60 14.34 -11.18
CA THR A 186 7.88 15.62 -11.34
C THR A 186 6.55 15.59 -10.57
N TYR A 187 5.80 14.48 -10.67
CA TYR A 187 4.54 14.31 -9.95
C TYR A 187 4.77 14.30 -8.42
N LEU A 188 5.79 13.57 -7.94
CA LEU A 188 6.16 13.57 -6.53
C LEU A 188 6.51 14.98 -6.01
N ARG A 189 7.30 15.75 -6.77
CA ARG A 189 7.66 17.11 -6.40
C ARG A 189 6.42 18.02 -6.30
N ARG A 190 5.56 17.98 -7.32
CA ARG A 190 4.33 18.79 -7.36
C ARG A 190 3.32 18.36 -6.30
N ALA A 191 3.17 17.06 -6.08
CA ALA A 191 2.30 16.52 -5.03
C ALA A 191 2.75 16.98 -3.63
N LYS A 192 4.05 16.93 -3.33
CA LYS A 192 4.60 17.43 -2.07
C LYS A 192 4.38 18.93 -1.88
N GLN A 193 4.53 19.70 -2.95
CA GLN A 193 4.26 21.13 -2.90
C GLN A 193 2.78 21.40 -2.58
N ALA A 194 1.87 20.75 -3.29
CA ALA A 194 0.42 20.90 -3.06
C ALA A 194 0.02 20.45 -1.64
N LEU A 195 0.57 19.33 -1.13
CA LEU A 195 0.34 18.92 0.27
C LEU A 195 0.86 19.96 1.27
N GLY A 196 2.05 20.53 1.00
CA GLY A 196 2.62 21.57 1.86
C GLY A 196 1.79 22.85 1.89
N GLU A 197 1.14 23.22 0.80
CA GLU A 197 0.22 24.37 0.73
C GLU A 197 -1.05 24.09 1.53
N VAL A 198 -1.72 22.95 1.31
CA VAL A 198 -2.94 22.57 2.03
C VAL A 198 -2.72 22.46 3.55
N LEU A 199 -1.62 21.80 3.97
CA LEU A 199 -1.33 21.63 5.39
C LEU A 199 -0.95 22.93 6.09
N LYS A 200 -0.29 23.88 5.39
CA LYS A 200 -0.01 25.21 5.94
C LYS A 200 -1.26 26.05 6.13
N GLU A 201 -2.20 26.00 5.19
CA GLU A 201 -3.49 26.72 5.32
C GLU A 201 -4.32 26.18 6.49
N GLY A 202 -4.26 24.86 6.77
CA GLY A 202 -4.91 24.25 7.94
C GLY A 202 -4.38 24.80 9.27
N TYR A 203 -3.06 24.94 9.42
CA TYR A 203 -2.42 25.45 10.64
C TYR A 203 -2.47 26.97 10.81
N LEU A 204 -2.82 27.73 9.77
CA LEU A 204 -2.95 29.21 9.87
C LEU A 204 -4.37 29.67 10.18
N ASN A 205 -5.35 28.75 10.15
CA ASN A 205 -6.77 29.04 10.42
C ASN A 205 -7.23 28.56 11.81
N GLU A 206 -6.33 28.02 12.64
CA GLU A 206 -6.49 27.77 14.08
C GLU A 206 -5.86 28.94 14.91
#